data_463aa125d90f213726ce6b74f61d2c0f
#
_entry.id   463aa125d90f213726ce6b74f61d2c0f
#
_cell.length_a   1.000
_cell.length_b   1.000
_cell.length_c   1.000
_cell.angle_alpha   90.00
_cell.angle_beta   90.00
_cell.angle_gamma   90.00
#
_symmetry.space_group_name_H-M   'P 1'
#
loop_
_entity.id
_entity.type
_entity.pdbx_description
1 polymer ?
#
loop_
_entity_poly.entity_id
_entity_poly.type
_entity_poly.pdbx_seq_one_letter_code
_entity_poly.pdbx_strand_id
1 'polypeptide(L)'
;MRSLTVCFALVFLSGGSLYAQKARAQNVPEIPYDSVPNLIKLPTGLYMGEAMGVATNSKGHFYVYTRSANTRLFEFDQAGTFVREIGPGSYGFEFAHSVRVDPEDNIWVVDEGTNLVIKMNPAGRVLMVIGHRPEAVAGAVATSNGPAAPAEKYTLGRPTDVAWDPQGNIFVSDGYVNNRVVKYDKNGRFLAQVGSEKAGNGPTQFSLPHGIAVDAKGDVYVADRSNHRLQVFDNNLAFKASYDNIGDSWTVCVSPGPHQYLFTSNSNPNGNAPGTWENTGEIYKMELDGTILGRFGHASKQFGGFQVVHMMDCRDPNTIFVSEIESWRVQKLLLKPQAAKTSAGK
;
A
#
# COMPACT_ATOMS: atom_id res chain seq x y z
N MET A 1 -2.04 -66.73 -41.13
CA MET A 1 -1.32 -65.73 -40.30
C MET A 1 -1.98 -64.39 -40.48
N ARG A 2 -2.74 -63.93 -39.50
CA ARG A 2 -3.41 -62.62 -39.53
C ARG A 2 -2.61 -61.68 -38.63
N SER A 3 -2.07 -60.64 -39.24
CA SER A 3 -1.29 -59.61 -38.54
C SER A 3 -2.25 -58.62 -37.87
N LEU A 4 -2.12 -58.47 -36.55
CA LEU A 4 -2.92 -57.52 -35.75
C LEU A 4 -2.08 -56.24 -35.64
N THR A 5 -2.54 -55.17 -36.28
CA THR A 5 -1.94 -53.84 -36.20
C THR A 5 -2.57 -53.16 -34.99
N VAL A 6 -1.81 -52.94 -33.93
CA VAL A 6 -2.23 -52.16 -32.75
C VAL A 6 -1.89 -50.69 -33.02
N CYS A 7 -2.91 -49.85 -33.20
CA CYS A 7 -2.77 -48.41 -33.24
C CYS A 7 -2.69 -47.87 -31.81
N PHE A 8 -1.54 -47.34 -31.43
CA PHE A 8 -1.37 -46.52 -30.20
C PHE A 8 -1.90 -45.11 -30.52
N ALA A 9 -3.01 -44.75 -29.92
CA ALA A 9 -3.47 -43.37 -29.91
C ALA A 9 -2.70 -42.60 -28.83
N LEU A 10 -1.78 -41.73 -29.21
CA LEU A 10 -1.18 -40.75 -28.34
C LEU A 10 -2.20 -39.66 -27.99
N VAL A 11 -2.71 -39.73 -26.79
CA VAL A 11 -3.51 -38.63 -26.22
C VAL A 11 -2.54 -37.54 -25.78
N PHE A 12 -2.41 -36.50 -26.59
CA PHE A 12 -1.78 -35.25 -26.18
C PHE A 12 -2.68 -34.57 -25.15
N LEU A 13 -2.38 -34.76 -23.88
CA LEU A 13 -2.85 -33.87 -22.81
C LEU A 13 -2.16 -32.52 -23.01
N SER A 14 -2.83 -31.63 -23.74
CA SER A 14 -2.47 -30.22 -23.73
C SER A 14 -2.73 -29.69 -22.31
N GLY A 15 -1.70 -29.64 -21.50
CA GLY A 15 -1.69 -28.91 -20.25
C GLY A 15 -1.87 -27.43 -20.56
N GLY A 16 -3.12 -27.01 -20.74
CA GLY A 16 -3.48 -25.60 -20.71
C GLY A 16 -3.09 -25.11 -19.32
N SER A 17 -2.08 -24.27 -19.22
CA SER A 17 -1.85 -23.46 -18.04
C SER A 17 -3.15 -22.72 -17.80
N LEU A 18 -3.89 -23.17 -16.78
CA LEU A 18 -4.95 -22.38 -16.19
C LEU A 18 -4.24 -21.15 -15.61
N TYR A 19 -4.13 -20.10 -16.43
CA TYR A 19 -3.94 -18.76 -15.88
C TYR A 19 -5.18 -18.58 -15.00
N ALA A 20 -5.01 -18.78 -13.69
CA ALA A 20 -6.00 -18.37 -12.74
C ALA A 20 -6.31 -16.91 -13.11
N GLN A 21 -7.54 -16.67 -13.53
CA GLN A 21 -8.04 -15.34 -13.80
C GLN A 21 -7.77 -14.55 -12.52
N LYS A 22 -6.73 -13.71 -12.53
CA LYS A 22 -6.34 -12.87 -11.39
C LYS A 22 -7.40 -11.80 -11.29
N ALA A 23 -8.38 -12.16 -10.52
CA ALA A 23 -9.69 -11.64 -10.63
C ALA A 23 -9.86 -10.48 -9.67
N ARG A 24 -10.68 -9.64 -10.12
CA ARG A 24 -11.78 -9.02 -9.40
C ARG A 24 -12.30 -9.90 -8.29
N ALA A 25 -12.65 -9.30 -7.17
CA ALA A 25 -13.68 -9.84 -6.32
C ALA A 25 -15.02 -9.78 -7.08
N GLN A 26 -15.30 -10.80 -7.90
CA GLN A 26 -16.55 -10.90 -8.64
C GLN A 26 -17.68 -11.22 -7.65
N ASN A 27 -18.86 -10.58 -7.88
CA ASN A 27 -20.07 -10.79 -7.10
C ASN A 27 -20.05 -10.33 -5.64
N VAL A 28 -19.08 -9.47 -5.25
CA VAL A 28 -19.14 -8.81 -3.93
C VAL A 28 -20.03 -7.58 -3.99
N PRO A 29 -20.73 -7.24 -2.90
CA PRO A 29 -21.59 -6.06 -2.86
C PRO A 29 -20.81 -4.78 -3.11
N GLU A 30 -21.42 -3.82 -3.81
CA GLU A 30 -20.92 -2.47 -3.84
C GLU A 30 -21.26 -1.77 -2.53
N ILE A 31 -20.29 -1.05 -1.98
CA ILE A 31 -20.44 -0.21 -0.80
C ILE A 31 -20.70 1.21 -1.31
N PRO A 32 -21.93 1.76 -1.11
CA PRO A 32 -22.19 3.14 -1.48
C PRO A 32 -21.34 4.11 -0.68
N TYR A 33 -20.90 5.20 -1.31
CA TYR A 33 -20.08 6.23 -0.67
C TYR A 33 -20.33 7.59 -1.31
N ASP A 34 -19.98 8.65 -0.57
CA ASP A 34 -19.87 10.00 -1.10
C ASP A 34 -18.40 10.45 -1.05
N SER A 35 -17.94 11.12 -2.10
CA SER A 35 -16.67 11.82 -2.07
C SER A 35 -16.89 13.26 -1.65
N VAL A 36 -16.16 13.74 -0.65
CA VAL A 36 -16.26 15.12 -0.14
C VAL A 36 -15.70 16.08 -1.19
N PRO A 37 -16.54 16.99 -1.75
CA PRO A 37 -16.07 17.91 -2.77
C PRO A 37 -15.16 18.98 -2.19
N ASN A 38 -14.20 19.47 -2.99
CA ASN A 38 -13.31 20.58 -2.65
C ASN A 38 -12.63 20.41 -1.27
N LEU A 39 -12.20 19.17 -0.97
CA LEU A 39 -11.56 18.84 0.31
C LEU A 39 -10.33 19.72 0.56
N ILE A 40 -9.43 19.82 -0.40
CA ILE A 40 -8.14 20.50 -0.26
C ILE A 40 -8.28 21.99 -0.56
N LYS A 41 -7.87 22.82 0.41
CA LYS A 41 -7.86 24.29 0.31
C LYS A 41 -6.45 24.79 0.50
N LEU A 42 -5.69 24.87 -0.59
CA LEU A 42 -4.32 25.41 -0.60
C LEU A 42 -4.31 26.93 -0.74
N PRO A 43 -3.34 27.61 -0.12
CA PRO A 43 -3.08 29.03 -0.38
C PRO A 43 -2.72 29.27 -1.85
N THR A 44 -2.98 30.51 -2.31
CA THR A 44 -2.54 30.94 -3.64
C THR A 44 -1.03 30.74 -3.82
N GLY A 45 -0.64 30.15 -4.96
CA GLY A 45 0.76 29.86 -5.28
C GLY A 45 1.28 28.52 -4.77
N LEU A 46 0.50 27.78 -3.98
CA LEU A 46 0.80 26.38 -3.64
C LEU A 46 -0.02 25.44 -4.52
N TYR A 47 0.58 24.32 -4.89
CA TYR A 47 -0.08 23.22 -5.63
C TYR A 47 0.24 21.88 -5.01
N MET A 48 -0.63 20.90 -5.22
CA MET A 48 -0.50 19.56 -4.62
C MET A 48 0.62 18.75 -5.25
N GLY A 49 0.67 18.69 -6.57
CA GLY A 49 1.49 17.69 -7.27
C GLY A 49 0.97 16.27 -7.10
N GLU A 50 1.79 15.28 -7.41
CA GLU A 50 1.48 13.87 -7.18
C GLU A 50 1.28 13.61 -5.69
N ALA A 51 0.06 13.22 -5.29
CA ALA A 51 -0.23 12.88 -3.91
C ALA A 51 0.16 11.41 -3.65
N MET A 52 1.31 11.23 -3.01
CA MET A 52 1.88 9.90 -2.79
C MET A 52 1.35 9.23 -1.53
N GLY A 53 1.11 9.99 -0.48
CA GLY A 53 0.59 9.47 0.77
C GLY A 53 -0.41 10.39 1.43
N VAL A 54 -1.33 9.81 2.18
CA VAL A 54 -2.25 10.52 3.06
C VAL A 54 -2.39 9.76 4.37
N ALA A 55 -2.38 10.47 5.49
CA ALA A 55 -2.59 9.89 6.82
C ALA A 55 -3.26 10.91 7.75
N THR A 56 -4.13 10.43 8.64
CA THR A 56 -4.84 11.25 9.61
C THR A 56 -4.23 11.11 11.02
N ASN A 57 -4.35 12.15 11.85
CA ASN A 57 -3.97 12.08 13.26
C ASN A 57 -5.21 11.97 14.18
N SER A 58 -4.99 11.86 15.49
CA SER A 58 -6.05 11.71 16.49
C SER A 58 -6.98 12.93 16.59
N LYS A 59 -6.57 14.09 16.07
CA LYS A 59 -7.34 15.35 16.09
C LYS A 59 -8.14 15.57 14.80
N GLY A 60 -8.08 14.62 13.84
CA GLY A 60 -8.72 14.72 12.54
C GLY A 60 -7.98 15.60 11.53
N HIS A 61 -6.80 16.14 11.86
CA HIS A 61 -5.91 16.71 10.86
C HIS A 61 -5.40 15.60 9.95
N PHE A 62 -5.05 15.94 8.70
CA PHE A 62 -4.44 14.99 7.81
C PHE A 62 -3.20 15.57 7.14
N TYR A 63 -2.29 14.66 6.83
CA TYR A 63 -1.01 14.97 6.19
C TYR A 63 -1.02 14.42 4.77
N VAL A 64 -0.45 15.18 3.84
CA VAL A 64 -0.29 14.74 2.46
C VAL A 64 1.18 14.89 2.07
N TYR A 65 1.81 13.77 1.72
CA TYR A 65 3.18 13.74 1.24
C TYR A 65 3.15 13.70 -0.27
N THR A 66 3.75 14.70 -0.91
CA THR A 66 3.65 14.94 -2.34
C THR A 66 5.01 14.99 -2.99
N ARG A 67 5.03 14.71 -4.29
CA ARG A 67 6.19 14.94 -5.15
C ARG A 67 5.74 15.62 -6.44
N SER A 68 6.63 16.07 -7.22
CA SER A 68 6.61 16.62 -8.57
C SER A 68 7.91 17.41 -8.74
N ALA A 69 7.87 18.76 -8.86
CA ALA A 69 9.10 19.57 -8.88
C ALA A 69 9.83 19.55 -7.52
N ASN A 70 9.07 19.54 -6.42
CA ASN A 70 9.59 19.49 -5.06
C ASN A 70 8.83 18.45 -4.25
N THR A 71 9.53 17.71 -3.40
CA THR A 71 8.93 16.81 -2.41
C THR A 71 8.53 17.62 -1.19
N ARG A 72 7.25 17.54 -0.79
CA ARG A 72 6.64 18.39 0.23
C ARG A 72 5.72 17.58 1.14
N LEU A 73 5.66 17.96 2.41
CA LEU A 73 4.74 17.41 3.39
C LEU A 73 3.80 18.51 3.90
N PHE A 74 2.53 18.40 3.56
CA PHE A 74 1.49 19.35 3.95
C PHE A 74 0.66 18.83 5.11
N GLU A 75 0.28 19.70 6.03
CA GLU A 75 -0.72 19.48 7.05
C GLU A 75 -1.99 20.28 6.75
N PHE A 76 -3.12 19.61 6.82
CA PHE A 76 -4.46 20.21 6.69
C PHE A 76 -5.26 19.94 7.96
N ASP A 77 -6.16 20.88 8.29
CA ASP A 77 -7.16 20.65 9.34
C ASP A 77 -8.26 19.68 8.87
N GLN A 78 -9.18 19.33 9.76
CA GLN A 78 -10.29 18.42 9.48
C GLN A 78 -11.21 18.92 8.34
N ALA A 79 -11.28 20.23 8.12
CA ALA A 79 -12.05 20.87 7.05
C ALA A 79 -11.29 20.96 5.71
N GLY A 80 -10.04 20.49 5.67
CA GLY A 80 -9.16 20.51 4.50
C GLY A 80 -8.48 21.85 4.26
N THR A 81 -8.50 22.76 5.25
CA THR A 81 -7.78 24.03 5.17
C THR A 81 -6.30 23.78 5.44
N PHE A 82 -5.44 24.35 4.60
CA PHE A 82 -3.99 24.28 4.79
C PHE A 82 -3.58 24.89 6.14
N VAL A 83 -2.82 24.12 6.92
CA VAL A 83 -2.26 24.56 8.20
C VAL A 83 -0.82 25.02 8.02
N ARG A 84 0.02 24.15 7.44
CA ARG A 84 1.44 24.42 7.22
C ARG A 84 2.09 23.39 6.30
N GLU A 85 3.30 23.72 5.87
CA GLU A 85 4.25 22.75 5.31
C GLU A 85 5.23 22.32 6.41
N ILE A 86 5.53 21.03 6.49
CA ILE A 86 6.44 20.46 7.47
C ILE A 86 7.79 20.19 6.80
N GLY A 87 8.87 20.71 7.40
CA GLY A 87 10.24 20.50 6.96
C GLY A 87 10.51 20.95 5.50
N PRO A 88 10.10 22.17 5.09
CA PRO A 88 10.35 22.64 3.73
C PRO A 88 11.85 22.63 3.42
N GLY A 89 12.23 22.05 2.27
CA GLY A 89 13.63 21.92 1.87
C GLY A 89 14.43 20.92 2.70
N SER A 90 13.76 20.02 3.43
CA SER A 90 14.43 18.96 4.19
C SER A 90 15.30 18.11 3.30
N TYR A 91 16.55 17.89 3.69
CA TYR A 91 17.51 17.03 2.99
C TYR A 91 17.06 15.58 2.83
N GLY A 92 16.13 15.11 3.67
CA GLY A 92 15.52 13.78 3.59
C GLY A 92 14.32 13.69 2.66
N PHE A 93 13.93 14.79 1.97
CA PHE A 93 12.75 14.85 1.11
C PHE A 93 13.18 15.01 -0.36
N GLU A 94 13.32 13.90 -1.07
CA GLU A 94 13.76 13.86 -2.47
C GLU A 94 12.68 13.33 -3.41
N PHE A 95 12.07 12.19 -3.03
CA PHE A 95 11.05 11.54 -3.85
C PHE A 95 10.04 10.82 -2.94
N ALA A 96 8.98 11.52 -2.58
CA ALA A 96 7.96 11.03 -1.66
C ALA A 96 7.38 9.69 -2.07
N HIS A 97 7.13 8.79 -1.10
CA HIS A 97 6.41 7.56 -1.35
C HIS A 97 5.20 7.38 -0.42
N SER A 98 5.38 7.39 0.89
CA SER A 98 4.26 7.26 1.82
C SER A 98 4.36 8.19 3.03
N VAL A 99 3.22 8.46 3.67
CA VAL A 99 3.12 9.07 4.99
C VAL A 99 2.17 8.25 5.85
N ARG A 100 2.56 8.05 7.11
CA ARG A 100 1.76 7.36 8.14
C ARG A 100 1.79 8.17 9.43
N VAL A 101 0.80 7.96 10.30
CA VAL A 101 0.73 8.60 11.63
C VAL A 101 0.54 7.53 12.67
N ASP A 102 1.49 7.44 13.62
CA ASP A 102 1.46 6.45 14.69
C ASP A 102 0.44 6.79 15.81
N PRO A 103 0.19 5.89 16.78
CA PRO A 103 -0.77 6.14 17.86
C PRO A 103 -0.43 7.35 18.74
N GLU A 104 0.83 7.78 18.77
CA GLU A 104 1.32 8.96 19.50
C GLU A 104 1.29 10.24 18.65
N ASP A 105 0.62 10.20 17.48
CA ASP A 105 0.56 11.27 16.49
C ASP A 105 1.91 11.65 15.87
N ASN A 106 2.96 10.80 15.98
CA ASN A 106 4.18 11.04 15.24
C ASN A 106 3.95 10.76 13.74
N ILE A 107 4.58 11.59 12.94
CA ILE A 107 4.50 11.53 11.48
C ILE A 107 5.67 10.69 10.97
N TRP A 108 5.36 9.68 10.18
CA TRP A 108 6.34 8.86 9.51
C TRP A 108 6.26 9.09 8.02
N VAL A 109 7.39 9.40 7.39
CA VAL A 109 7.48 9.50 5.94
C VAL A 109 8.46 8.46 5.41
N VAL A 110 8.12 7.88 4.28
CA VAL A 110 9.01 7.02 3.51
C VAL A 110 9.38 7.79 2.24
N ASP A 111 10.65 8.06 2.09
CA ASP A 111 11.20 8.72 0.92
C ASP A 111 12.03 7.73 0.12
N GLU A 112 11.53 7.37 -1.06
CA GLU A 112 12.19 6.37 -1.89
C GLU A 112 13.42 6.91 -2.61
N GLY A 113 13.51 8.23 -2.80
CA GLY A 113 14.67 8.87 -3.43
C GLY A 113 15.89 8.88 -2.53
N THR A 114 15.68 9.08 -1.24
CA THR A 114 16.75 9.07 -0.24
C THR A 114 16.98 7.71 0.41
N ASN A 115 16.14 6.70 0.13
CA ASN A 115 16.16 5.39 0.81
C ASN A 115 15.94 5.50 2.33
N LEU A 116 15.12 6.44 2.78
CA LEU A 116 14.94 6.73 4.20
C LEU A 116 13.50 6.52 4.64
N VAL A 117 13.36 6.03 5.88
CA VAL A 117 12.15 6.11 6.68
C VAL A 117 12.42 7.08 7.82
N ILE A 118 11.64 8.16 7.92
CA ILE A 118 11.87 9.25 8.84
C ILE A 118 10.68 9.39 9.78
N LYS A 119 10.92 9.29 11.10
CA LYS A 119 9.94 9.59 12.15
C LYS A 119 10.11 11.02 12.61
N MET A 120 9.03 11.77 12.67
CA MET A 120 8.98 13.13 13.19
C MET A 120 7.90 13.23 14.28
N ASN A 121 8.11 14.09 15.27
CA ASN A 121 7.02 14.43 16.18
C ASN A 121 5.98 15.34 15.47
N PRO A 122 4.80 15.60 16.09
CA PRO A 122 3.79 16.46 15.50
C PRO A 122 4.27 17.88 15.13
N ALA A 123 5.33 18.38 15.77
CA ALA A 123 5.93 19.68 15.43
C ALA A 123 6.89 19.63 14.21
N GLY A 124 7.15 18.43 13.65
CA GLY A 124 8.06 18.25 12.51
C GLY A 124 9.53 18.03 12.89
N ARG A 125 9.85 17.88 14.20
CA ARG A 125 11.21 17.55 14.63
C ARG A 125 11.48 16.07 14.37
N VAL A 126 12.57 15.75 13.68
CA VAL A 126 13.03 14.39 13.45
C VAL A 126 13.38 13.70 14.76
N LEU A 127 12.82 12.53 14.98
CA LEU A 127 13.05 11.66 16.14
C LEU A 127 13.88 10.42 15.79
N MET A 128 13.74 9.91 14.57
CA MET A 128 14.42 8.70 14.11
C MET A 128 14.58 8.74 12.59
N VAL A 129 15.66 8.14 12.10
CA VAL A 129 15.87 7.85 10.67
C VAL A 129 16.34 6.40 10.56
N ILE A 130 15.71 5.64 9.66
CA ILE A 130 16.09 4.29 9.27
C ILE A 130 16.50 4.32 7.80
N GLY A 131 17.58 3.65 7.46
CA GLY A 131 18.14 3.63 6.12
C GLY A 131 19.36 4.54 5.96
N HIS A 132 19.94 4.51 4.78
CA HIS A 132 21.08 5.32 4.39
C HIS A 132 20.82 5.93 3.02
N ARG A 133 21.16 7.20 2.87
CA ARG A 133 21.12 7.84 1.54
C ARG A 133 22.05 7.11 0.57
N PRO A 134 21.73 7.07 -0.74
CA PRO A 134 22.51 6.34 -1.74
C PRO A 134 24.01 6.69 -1.75
N GLU A 135 24.35 7.96 -1.58
CA GLU A 135 25.73 8.42 -1.56
C GLU A 135 26.53 7.93 -0.35
N ALA A 136 25.86 7.46 0.72
CA ALA A 136 26.52 6.92 1.90
C ALA A 136 26.81 5.41 1.79
N VAL A 137 26.34 4.76 0.75
CA VAL A 137 26.43 3.31 0.57
C VAL A 137 27.25 2.98 -0.68
N ALA A 138 28.42 2.38 -0.49
CA ALA A 138 29.28 1.97 -1.61
C ALA A 138 28.53 0.96 -2.53
N GLY A 139 28.44 1.27 -3.82
CA GLY A 139 27.74 0.43 -4.80
C GLY A 139 26.21 0.55 -4.77
N ALA A 140 25.64 1.40 -3.93
CA ALA A 140 24.20 1.71 -3.97
C ALA A 140 23.87 2.48 -5.25
N VAL A 141 22.78 2.11 -5.89
CA VAL A 141 22.30 2.78 -7.10
C VAL A 141 20.99 3.48 -6.79
N ALA A 142 20.97 4.76 -7.00
CA ALA A 142 19.80 5.60 -6.75
C ALA A 142 18.66 5.41 -7.76
N THR A 143 18.85 4.57 -8.79
CA THR A 143 17.87 4.39 -9.87
C THR A 143 17.19 3.03 -9.81
N SER A 144 15.92 2.97 -10.22
CA SER A 144 15.13 1.73 -10.32
C SER A 144 15.71 0.67 -11.28
N ASN A 145 16.65 1.05 -12.14
CA ASN A 145 17.25 0.19 -13.15
C ASN A 145 18.72 -0.19 -12.86
N GLY A 146 19.25 0.22 -11.72
CA GLY A 146 20.60 -0.15 -11.30
C GLY A 146 20.66 -1.55 -10.66
N PRO A 147 21.87 -2.11 -10.47
CA PRO A 147 22.01 -3.31 -9.67
C PRO A 147 21.46 -3.06 -8.26
N ALA A 148 20.75 -4.05 -7.72
CA ALA A 148 20.22 -3.97 -6.37
C ALA A 148 21.35 -3.69 -5.38
N ALA A 149 21.12 -2.75 -4.46
CA ALA A 149 21.99 -2.62 -3.29
C ALA A 149 21.93 -3.92 -2.48
N PRO A 150 23.03 -4.34 -1.82
CA PRO A 150 22.97 -5.49 -0.93
C PRO A 150 21.85 -5.31 0.08
N ALA A 151 21.01 -6.33 0.25
CA ALA A 151 19.88 -6.33 1.20
C ALA A 151 20.39 -6.44 2.65
N GLU A 152 21.20 -5.48 3.07
CA GLU A 152 21.75 -5.42 4.41
C GLU A 152 20.74 -4.86 5.41
N LYS A 153 21.01 -5.09 6.70
CA LYS A 153 20.10 -4.78 7.82
C LYS A 153 19.60 -3.34 7.84
N TYR A 154 20.43 -2.38 7.47
CA TYR A 154 20.13 -0.95 7.53
C TYR A 154 20.21 -0.23 6.19
N THR A 155 20.43 -0.97 5.10
CA THR A 155 20.48 -0.41 3.74
C THR A 155 19.16 -0.73 3.06
N LEU A 156 18.30 0.26 2.93
CA LEU A 156 17.05 0.14 2.18
C LEU A 156 17.29 0.43 0.70
N GLY A 157 16.52 -0.21 -0.17
CA GLY A 157 16.57 -0.04 -1.62
C GLY A 157 15.26 0.51 -2.16
N ARG A 158 15.03 1.82 -2.06
CA ARG A 158 13.79 2.50 -2.42
C ARG A 158 12.58 1.91 -1.67
N PRO A 159 12.51 2.13 -0.35
CA PRO A 159 11.43 1.63 0.51
C PRO A 159 10.08 2.24 0.10
N THR A 160 9.01 1.53 0.41
CA THR A 160 7.68 1.87 -0.07
C THR A 160 6.73 2.30 1.04
N ASP A 161 6.71 1.61 2.18
CA ASP A 161 5.77 1.94 3.26
C ASP A 161 6.31 1.50 4.63
N VAL A 162 5.66 1.95 5.70
CA VAL A 162 6.01 1.66 7.09
C VAL A 162 4.76 1.39 7.93
N ALA A 163 4.85 0.41 8.83
CA ALA A 163 3.83 0.11 9.83
C ALA A 163 4.49 -0.28 11.15
N TRP A 164 3.72 -0.41 12.22
CA TRP A 164 4.20 -0.82 13.54
C TRP A 164 3.19 -1.73 14.23
N ASP A 165 3.69 -2.60 15.09
CA ASP A 165 2.87 -3.44 15.94
C ASP A 165 2.49 -2.72 17.26
N PRO A 166 1.60 -3.32 18.10
CA PRO A 166 1.23 -2.74 19.39
C PRO A 166 2.39 -2.55 20.39
N GLN A 167 3.53 -3.21 20.17
CA GLN A 167 4.74 -3.07 20.99
C GLN A 167 5.65 -1.96 20.45
N GLY A 168 5.31 -1.36 19.33
CA GLY A 168 6.07 -0.31 18.66
C GLY A 168 7.20 -0.83 17.78
N ASN A 169 7.31 -2.14 17.52
CA ASN A 169 8.24 -2.64 16.52
C ASN A 169 7.82 -2.14 15.13
N ILE A 170 8.81 -1.81 14.31
CA ILE A 170 8.65 -1.12 13.04
C ILE A 170 8.82 -2.13 11.91
N PHE A 171 7.91 -2.12 10.95
CA PHE A 171 7.97 -2.93 9.74
C PHE A 171 8.08 -2.02 8.53
N VAL A 172 9.04 -2.29 7.66
CA VAL A 172 9.27 -1.50 6.44
C VAL A 172 9.17 -2.43 5.24
N SER A 173 8.31 -2.09 4.29
CA SER A 173 8.32 -2.69 2.96
C SER A 173 9.41 -2.02 2.13
N ASP A 174 10.37 -2.83 1.63
CA ASP A 174 11.57 -2.38 0.91
C ASP A 174 11.50 -2.95 -0.51
N GLY A 175 10.76 -2.26 -1.40
CA GLY A 175 10.11 -2.89 -2.53
C GLY A 175 10.63 -2.57 -3.92
N TYR A 176 11.16 -1.38 -4.25
CA TYR A 176 11.51 -1.06 -5.65
C TYR A 176 12.85 -1.65 -6.12
N VAL A 177 13.82 -1.71 -5.24
CA VAL A 177 15.14 -2.31 -5.53
C VAL A 177 15.28 -3.65 -4.85
N ASN A 178 14.89 -3.71 -3.57
CA ASN A 178 14.76 -4.96 -2.84
C ASN A 178 13.33 -5.51 -2.96
N ASN A 179 13.13 -6.76 -2.53
CA ASN A 179 11.83 -7.42 -2.51
C ASN A 179 11.65 -8.09 -1.15
N ARG A 180 11.58 -7.27 -0.09
CA ARG A 180 11.55 -7.76 1.30
C ARG A 180 10.72 -6.88 2.22
N VAL A 181 10.41 -7.43 3.38
CA VAL A 181 9.94 -6.72 4.56
C VAL A 181 11.02 -6.81 5.64
N VAL A 182 11.34 -5.69 6.27
CA VAL A 182 12.34 -5.62 7.35
C VAL A 182 11.65 -5.21 8.64
N LYS A 183 11.96 -5.90 9.73
CA LYS A 183 11.47 -5.60 11.08
C LYS A 183 12.59 -5.00 11.93
N TYR A 184 12.28 -3.90 12.60
CA TYR A 184 13.12 -3.25 13.60
C TYR A 184 12.39 -3.16 14.94
N ASP A 185 13.11 -3.04 16.04
CA ASP A 185 12.51 -2.69 17.32
C ASP A 185 12.08 -1.20 17.33
N LYS A 186 11.38 -0.79 18.37
CA LYS A 186 10.92 0.60 18.56
C LYS A 186 12.05 1.65 18.59
N ASN A 187 13.30 1.22 18.74
CA ASN A 187 14.48 2.08 18.74
C ASN A 187 15.26 2.02 17.41
N GLY A 188 14.70 1.35 16.38
CA GLY A 188 15.31 1.21 15.07
C GLY A 188 16.39 0.13 14.97
N ARG A 189 16.51 -0.80 15.93
CA ARG A 189 17.46 -1.90 15.87
C ARG A 189 16.85 -3.06 15.04
N PHE A 190 17.62 -3.56 14.08
CA PHE A 190 17.21 -4.69 13.26
C PHE A 190 16.86 -5.93 14.10
N LEU A 191 15.71 -6.54 13.80
CA LEU A 191 15.24 -7.78 14.42
C LEU A 191 15.19 -8.93 13.42
N ALA A 192 14.52 -8.76 12.29
CA ALA A 192 14.28 -9.81 11.31
C ALA A 192 13.98 -9.23 9.93
N GLN A 193 14.00 -10.09 8.91
CA GLN A 193 13.47 -9.78 7.59
C GLN A 193 12.88 -11.02 6.93
N VAL A 194 12.01 -10.82 5.95
CA VAL A 194 11.48 -11.86 5.04
C VAL A 194 11.53 -11.34 3.61
N GLY A 195 11.78 -12.22 2.65
CA GLY A 195 12.11 -11.84 1.28
C GLY A 195 13.61 -11.62 1.08
N SER A 196 14.00 -11.03 -0.03
CA SER A 196 15.40 -10.82 -0.43
C SER A 196 15.54 -9.64 -1.39
N GLU A 197 16.71 -9.45 -1.96
CA GLU A 197 16.93 -8.55 -3.09
C GLU A 197 16.27 -9.02 -4.40
N LYS A 198 15.99 -10.33 -4.51
CA LYS A 198 15.44 -10.93 -5.74
C LYS A 198 13.93 -11.03 -5.66
N ALA A 199 13.27 -10.65 -6.75
CA ALA A 199 11.84 -10.87 -6.90
C ALA A 199 11.51 -12.37 -7.01
N GLY A 200 10.35 -12.76 -6.49
CA GLY A 200 9.82 -14.11 -6.58
C GLY A 200 8.34 -14.15 -6.23
N ASN A 201 7.68 -15.27 -6.49
CA ASN A 201 6.23 -15.44 -6.31
C ASN A 201 5.83 -16.57 -5.36
N GLY A 202 6.80 -17.26 -4.74
CA GLY A 202 6.54 -18.26 -3.70
C GLY A 202 6.06 -17.63 -2.39
N PRO A 203 5.64 -18.45 -1.41
CA PRO A 203 5.48 -18.00 -0.04
C PRO A 203 6.77 -17.36 0.46
N THR A 204 6.68 -16.25 1.21
CA THR A 204 7.83 -15.47 1.70
C THR A 204 8.69 -14.77 0.63
N GLN A 205 8.33 -14.88 -0.64
CA GLN A 205 8.94 -14.12 -1.72
C GLN A 205 8.01 -13.00 -2.16
N PHE A 206 8.57 -11.90 -2.62
CA PHE A 206 7.83 -10.73 -3.08
C PHE A 206 8.27 -10.31 -4.48
N SER A 207 7.39 -9.59 -5.15
CA SER A 207 7.70 -8.82 -6.32
C SER A 207 7.11 -7.43 -6.13
N LEU A 208 7.96 -6.47 -5.78
CA LEU A 208 7.59 -5.10 -5.44
C LEU A 208 6.58 -5.05 -4.27
N PRO A 209 6.96 -5.47 -3.02
CA PRO A 209 6.14 -5.23 -1.85
C PRO A 209 5.95 -3.72 -1.67
N HIS A 210 4.68 -3.27 -1.58
CA HIS A 210 4.36 -1.85 -1.69
C HIS A 210 3.73 -1.31 -0.40
N GLY A 211 2.47 -1.56 -0.14
CA GLY A 211 1.83 -1.18 1.12
C GLY A 211 2.07 -2.21 2.23
N ILE A 212 2.11 -1.77 3.49
CA ILE A 212 2.22 -2.64 4.67
C ILE A 212 1.32 -2.14 5.79
N ALA A 213 0.67 -3.05 6.51
CA ALA A 213 -0.12 -2.76 7.70
C ALA A 213 0.04 -3.87 8.74
N VAL A 214 -0.22 -3.55 10.01
CA VAL A 214 -0.17 -4.51 11.11
C VAL A 214 -1.47 -4.40 11.91
N ASP A 215 -2.05 -5.54 12.27
CA ASP A 215 -3.26 -5.58 13.09
C ASP A 215 -2.97 -5.56 14.61
N ALA A 216 -4.04 -5.52 15.41
CA ALA A 216 -3.93 -5.50 16.86
C ALA A 216 -3.33 -6.77 17.48
N LYS A 217 -3.27 -7.87 16.73
CA LYS A 217 -2.63 -9.13 17.16
C LYS A 217 -1.15 -9.18 16.77
N GLY A 218 -0.71 -8.24 15.91
CA GLY A 218 0.64 -8.18 15.37
C GLY A 218 0.80 -8.93 14.05
N ASP A 219 -0.29 -9.40 13.43
CA ASP A 219 -0.20 -9.97 12.08
C ASP A 219 0.08 -8.88 11.04
N VAL A 220 0.99 -9.18 10.12
CA VAL A 220 1.54 -8.24 9.15
C VAL A 220 0.96 -8.53 7.77
N TYR A 221 0.32 -7.54 7.16
CA TYR A 221 -0.30 -7.59 5.84
C TYR A 221 0.56 -6.80 4.85
N VAL A 222 0.97 -7.44 3.75
CA VAL A 222 1.88 -6.85 2.76
C VAL A 222 1.23 -6.91 1.39
N ALA A 223 1.08 -5.75 0.76
CA ALA A 223 0.68 -5.63 -0.63
C ALA A 223 1.84 -6.07 -1.54
N ASP A 224 1.80 -7.30 -2.01
CA ASP A 224 2.78 -7.88 -2.93
C ASP A 224 2.36 -7.56 -4.37
N ARG A 225 2.57 -6.29 -4.73
CA ARG A 225 1.94 -5.58 -5.85
C ARG A 225 2.07 -6.31 -7.18
N SER A 226 3.29 -6.61 -7.61
CA SER A 226 3.54 -7.24 -8.90
C SER A 226 3.20 -8.74 -8.94
N ASN A 227 2.91 -9.34 -7.78
CA ASN A 227 2.35 -10.68 -7.66
C ASN A 227 0.83 -10.67 -7.53
N HIS A 228 0.18 -9.48 -7.53
CA HIS A 228 -1.28 -9.28 -7.50
C HIS A 228 -1.96 -9.95 -6.30
N ARG A 229 -1.37 -9.83 -5.11
CA ARG A 229 -1.86 -10.47 -3.87
C ARG A 229 -1.54 -9.65 -2.63
N LEU A 230 -2.18 -10.00 -1.51
CA LEU A 230 -1.67 -9.71 -0.17
C LEU A 230 -1.02 -10.97 0.40
N GLN A 231 0.13 -10.82 1.04
CA GLN A 231 0.67 -11.85 1.91
C GLN A 231 0.48 -11.48 3.37
N VAL A 232 0.17 -12.46 4.20
CA VAL A 232 -0.02 -12.30 5.65
C VAL A 232 1.04 -13.09 6.39
N PHE A 233 1.66 -12.46 7.37
CA PHE A 233 2.69 -13.03 8.22
C PHE A 233 2.32 -12.86 9.69
N ASP A 234 2.84 -13.70 10.54
CA ASP A 234 2.82 -13.43 11.97
C ASP A 234 3.82 -12.33 12.35
N ASN A 235 3.83 -11.95 13.62
CA ASN A 235 4.72 -10.90 14.13
C ASN A 235 6.21 -11.24 13.99
N ASN A 236 6.58 -12.52 13.85
CA ASN A 236 7.95 -12.98 13.62
C ASN A 236 8.29 -13.12 12.13
N LEU A 237 7.40 -12.64 11.25
CA LEU A 237 7.51 -12.73 9.79
C LEU A 237 7.45 -14.18 9.26
N ALA A 238 6.80 -15.11 9.99
CA ALA A 238 6.46 -16.42 9.47
C ALA A 238 5.17 -16.33 8.63
N PHE A 239 5.18 -16.93 7.44
CA PHE A 239 4.06 -16.88 6.49
C PHE A 239 2.81 -17.55 7.06
N LYS A 240 1.64 -16.90 6.92
CA LYS A 240 0.33 -17.38 7.36
C LYS A 240 -0.64 -17.64 6.21
N ALA A 241 -0.78 -16.67 5.29
CA ALA A 241 -1.78 -16.74 4.23
C ALA A 241 -1.41 -15.87 3.00
N SER A 242 -2.08 -16.13 1.88
CA SER A 242 -2.08 -15.29 0.68
C SER A 242 -3.53 -15.04 0.25
N TYR A 243 -3.85 -13.78 -0.11
CA TYR A 243 -5.15 -13.38 -0.62
C TYR A 243 -4.96 -12.90 -2.06
N ASP A 244 -5.36 -13.73 -3.02
CA ASP A 244 -5.00 -13.58 -4.43
C ASP A 244 -6.07 -12.93 -5.32
N ASN A 245 -7.29 -12.73 -4.80
CA ASN A 245 -8.46 -12.26 -5.60
C ASN A 245 -8.69 -10.74 -5.54
N ILE A 246 -7.65 -9.96 -5.49
CA ILE A 246 -7.73 -8.52 -5.21
C ILE A 246 -7.07 -7.63 -6.27
N GLY A 247 -6.56 -8.22 -7.37
CA GLY A 247 -5.86 -7.46 -8.42
C GLY A 247 -4.53 -6.86 -7.96
N ASP A 248 -4.16 -5.72 -8.54
CA ASP A 248 -2.90 -5.04 -8.24
C ASP A 248 -3.01 -4.23 -6.95
N SER A 249 -2.70 -4.88 -5.83
CA SER A 249 -2.71 -4.22 -4.53
C SER A 249 -1.51 -3.26 -4.39
N TRP A 250 -1.79 -1.96 -4.33
CA TRP A 250 -0.76 -0.95 -4.08
C TRP A 250 -0.67 -0.58 -2.61
N THR A 251 -1.79 -0.51 -1.95
CA THR A 251 -1.84 -0.13 -0.54
C THR A 251 -2.70 -1.08 0.27
N VAL A 252 -2.38 -1.21 1.52
CA VAL A 252 -3.13 -1.93 2.52
C VAL A 252 -3.28 -1.09 3.77
N CYS A 253 -4.45 -1.14 4.39
CA CYS A 253 -4.75 -0.43 5.62
C CYS A 253 -5.59 -1.31 6.53
N VAL A 254 -5.27 -1.38 7.82
CA VAL A 254 -6.07 -2.05 8.84
C VAL A 254 -6.70 -0.99 9.73
N SER A 255 -8.04 -0.97 9.83
CA SER A 255 -8.73 -0.02 10.69
C SER A 255 -8.52 -0.37 12.17
N PRO A 256 -8.42 0.62 13.06
CA PRO A 256 -8.37 0.37 14.49
C PRO A 256 -9.74 -0.05 15.05
N GLY A 257 -9.79 -0.42 16.33
CA GLY A 257 -11.00 -0.72 17.07
C GLY A 257 -11.14 -2.19 17.44
N PRO A 258 -12.23 -2.56 18.13
CA PRO A 258 -12.45 -3.93 18.59
C PRO A 258 -12.76 -4.91 17.46
N HIS A 259 -13.33 -4.43 16.35
CA HIS A 259 -13.46 -5.14 15.09
C HIS A 259 -12.68 -4.38 14.04
N GLN A 260 -11.62 -5.00 13.54
CA GLN A 260 -10.73 -4.40 12.55
C GLN A 260 -11.12 -4.87 11.15
N TYR A 261 -11.10 -3.94 10.19
CA TYR A 261 -11.27 -4.24 8.77
C TYR A 261 -9.97 -4.05 8.04
N LEU A 262 -9.76 -4.87 7.04
CA LEU A 262 -8.68 -4.76 6.08
C LEU A 262 -9.20 -4.04 4.83
N PHE A 263 -8.46 -3.04 4.36
CA PHE A 263 -8.73 -2.36 3.09
C PHE A 263 -7.53 -2.50 2.18
N THR A 264 -7.79 -2.75 0.89
CA THR A 264 -6.74 -2.79 -0.12
C THR A 264 -7.24 -2.23 -1.44
N SER A 265 -6.34 -1.59 -2.20
CA SER A 265 -6.67 -1.06 -3.52
C SER A 265 -6.39 -2.07 -4.62
N ASN A 266 -7.12 -1.95 -5.72
CA ASN A 266 -6.78 -2.54 -7.00
C ASN A 266 -6.48 -1.40 -7.98
N SER A 267 -5.22 -1.15 -8.27
CA SER A 267 -4.79 -0.06 -9.14
C SER A 267 -3.80 -0.58 -10.18
N ASN A 268 -4.17 -0.45 -11.47
CA ASN A 268 -3.30 -0.83 -12.58
C ASN A 268 -3.24 0.30 -13.61
N PRO A 269 -2.29 1.26 -13.47
CA PRO A 269 -2.20 2.40 -14.37
C PRO A 269 -1.80 2.01 -15.80
N ASN A 270 -1.10 0.90 -15.97
CA ASN A 270 -0.51 0.52 -17.26
C ASN A 270 -1.39 -0.41 -18.09
N GLY A 271 -2.51 -0.89 -17.55
CA GLY A 271 -3.48 -1.70 -18.28
C GLY A 271 -2.94 -3.03 -18.84
N ASN A 272 -1.77 -3.49 -18.39
CA ASN A 272 -1.04 -4.57 -19.03
C ASN A 272 -1.39 -5.97 -18.51
N ALA A 273 -2.12 -6.06 -17.41
CA ALA A 273 -2.57 -7.34 -16.90
C ALA A 273 -4.01 -7.62 -17.39
N PRO A 274 -4.23 -8.65 -18.22
CA PRO A 274 -5.57 -8.98 -18.72
C PRO A 274 -6.56 -9.11 -17.56
N GLY A 275 -7.69 -8.42 -17.66
CA GLY A 275 -8.78 -8.47 -16.67
C GLY A 275 -8.63 -7.57 -15.45
N THR A 276 -7.54 -6.81 -15.31
CA THR A 276 -7.32 -5.90 -14.17
C THR A 276 -7.44 -4.42 -14.53
N TRP A 277 -7.09 -4.02 -15.72
CA TRP A 277 -7.07 -2.62 -16.15
C TRP A 277 -8.45 -1.98 -16.27
N GLU A 278 -9.48 -2.74 -16.58
CA GLU A 278 -10.87 -2.25 -16.63
C GLU A 278 -11.43 -1.88 -15.25
N ASN A 279 -10.74 -2.30 -14.19
CA ASN A 279 -11.18 -2.16 -12.80
C ASN A 279 -10.16 -1.46 -11.91
N THR A 280 -9.23 -0.76 -12.50
CA THR A 280 -8.35 0.12 -11.72
C THR A 280 -9.19 1.12 -10.91
N GLY A 281 -8.72 1.51 -9.72
CA GLY A 281 -9.44 2.43 -8.85
C GLY A 281 -10.51 1.79 -7.96
N GLU A 282 -10.57 0.47 -7.87
CA GLU A 282 -11.40 -0.22 -6.86
C GLU A 282 -10.67 -0.32 -5.53
N ILE A 283 -11.44 -0.27 -4.44
CA ILE A 283 -10.99 -0.54 -3.08
C ILE A 283 -11.87 -1.63 -2.50
N TYR A 284 -11.27 -2.65 -1.91
CA TYR A 284 -11.96 -3.72 -1.22
C TYR A 284 -11.95 -3.47 0.29
N LYS A 285 -13.12 -3.66 0.92
CA LYS A 285 -13.26 -3.80 2.37
C LYS A 285 -13.36 -5.28 2.69
N MET A 286 -12.52 -5.76 3.62
CA MET A 286 -12.36 -7.17 3.91
C MET A 286 -12.33 -7.42 5.41
N GLU A 287 -12.64 -8.63 5.83
CA GLU A 287 -12.25 -9.16 7.13
C GLU A 287 -10.74 -9.47 7.14
N LEU A 288 -10.16 -9.58 8.32
CA LEU A 288 -8.73 -9.89 8.46
C LEU A 288 -8.35 -11.30 7.96
N ASP A 289 -9.31 -12.20 7.79
CA ASP A 289 -9.11 -13.54 7.23
C ASP A 289 -9.13 -13.59 5.70
N GLY A 290 -9.29 -12.43 5.04
CA GLY A 290 -9.33 -12.32 3.58
C GLY A 290 -10.74 -12.37 2.97
N THR A 291 -11.79 -12.54 3.77
CA THR A 291 -13.18 -12.51 3.29
C THR A 291 -13.51 -11.10 2.80
N ILE A 292 -13.84 -10.94 1.52
CA ILE A 292 -14.21 -9.65 0.94
C ILE A 292 -15.66 -9.34 1.28
N LEU A 293 -15.89 -8.25 2.03
CA LEU A 293 -17.21 -7.78 2.44
C LEU A 293 -17.90 -6.94 1.36
N GLY A 294 -17.10 -6.22 0.58
CA GLY A 294 -17.60 -5.38 -0.50
C GLY A 294 -16.48 -4.58 -1.16
N ARG A 295 -16.87 -3.84 -2.19
CA ARG A 295 -15.98 -2.96 -2.93
C ARG A 295 -16.58 -1.58 -3.11
N PHE A 296 -15.75 -0.59 -3.34
CA PHE A 296 -16.14 0.77 -3.72
C PHE A 296 -15.08 1.40 -4.61
N GLY A 297 -15.46 2.47 -5.30
CA GLY A 297 -14.60 3.10 -6.29
C GLY A 297 -14.75 2.50 -7.69
N HIS A 298 -14.26 3.24 -8.68
CA HIS A 298 -14.24 2.85 -10.08
C HIS A 298 -13.21 3.68 -10.84
N ALA A 299 -12.79 3.21 -12.01
CA ALA A 299 -11.85 3.93 -12.86
C ALA A 299 -12.47 5.23 -13.39
N SER A 300 -11.94 6.38 -12.99
CA SER A 300 -12.41 7.69 -13.48
C SER A 300 -11.45 8.81 -13.08
N LYS A 301 -11.38 9.85 -13.94
CA LYS A 301 -10.76 11.15 -13.60
C LYS A 301 -11.68 12.06 -12.80
N GLN A 302 -12.97 11.74 -12.73
CA GLN A 302 -13.96 12.52 -12.00
C GLN A 302 -13.88 12.24 -10.48
N PHE A 303 -14.42 13.15 -9.67
CA PHE A 303 -14.60 12.91 -8.25
C PHE A 303 -15.46 11.68 -7.98
N GLY A 304 -15.09 10.92 -6.97
CA GLY A 304 -15.72 9.66 -6.64
C GLY A 304 -15.16 8.45 -7.39
N GLY A 305 -14.42 8.65 -8.49
CA GLY A 305 -13.64 7.61 -9.13
C GLY A 305 -12.14 7.82 -8.91
N PHE A 306 -11.33 6.88 -9.33
CA PHE A 306 -9.87 6.89 -9.14
C PHE A 306 -9.15 6.46 -10.41
N GLN A 307 -7.94 7.00 -10.62
CA GLN A 307 -7.01 6.47 -11.61
C GLN A 307 -6.05 5.47 -10.94
N VAL A 308 -5.25 5.96 -9.99
CA VAL A 308 -4.33 5.13 -9.21
C VAL A 308 -4.49 5.51 -7.74
N VAL A 309 -5.08 4.61 -6.96
CA VAL A 309 -5.09 4.68 -5.51
C VAL A 309 -3.72 4.26 -5.02
N HIS A 310 -2.88 5.22 -4.65
CA HIS A 310 -1.50 4.95 -4.23
C HIS A 310 -1.42 4.55 -2.77
N MET A 311 -1.95 5.39 -1.88
CA MET A 311 -2.05 5.12 -0.44
C MET A 311 -3.44 5.46 0.07
N MET A 312 -3.79 4.88 1.21
CA MET A 312 -5.03 5.19 1.92
C MET A 312 -4.81 5.25 3.43
N ASP A 313 -5.68 6.00 4.10
CA ASP A 313 -5.85 5.99 5.55
C ASP A 313 -7.28 5.55 5.87
N CYS A 314 -7.39 4.58 6.78
CA CYS A 314 -8.65 3.99 7.24
C CYS A 314 -8.77 4.03 8.77
N ARG A 315 -8.20 5.05 9.41
CA ARG A 315 -8.31 5.26 10.87
C ARG A 315 -9.76 5.25 11.34
N ASP A 316 -10.68 5.74 10.52
CA ASP A 316 -12.12 5.49 10.65
C ASP A 316 -12.56 4.54 9.52
N PRO A 317 -13.11 3.34 9.83
CA PRO A 317 -13.50 2.38 8.81
C PRO A 317 -14.69 2.80 7.93
N ASN A 318 -15.31 3.94 8.22
CA ASN A 318 -16.37 4.54 7.41
C ASN A 318 -15.95 5.86 6.74
N THR A 319 -14.75 6.34 7.04
CA THR A 319 -14.17 7.55 6.44
C THR A 319 -12.78 7.23 5.90
N ILE A 320 -12.69 7.01 4.60
CA ILE A 320 -11.44 6.61 3.96
C ILE A 320 -10.82 7.81 3.25
N PHE A 321 -9.57 8.11 3.55
CA PHE A 321 -8.77 9.05 2.76
C PHE A 321 -7.94 8.29 1.73
N VAL A 322 -7.88 8.81 0.52
CA VAL A 322 -7.18 8.20 -0.62
C VAL A 322 -6.28 9.24 -1.26
N SER A 323 -5.02 8.89 -1.49
CA SER A 323 -4.10 9.68 -2.31
C SER A 323 -3.95 9.07 -3.70
N GLU A 324 -3.89 9.93 -4.71
CA GLU A 324 -3.82 9.54 -6.12
C GLU A 324 -2.63 10.20 -6.82
N ILE A 325 -1.84 9.37 -7.53
CA ILE A 325 -0.69 9.87 -8.29
C ILE A 325 -1.15 10.66 -9.50
N GLU A 326 -1.85 10.02 -10.43
CA GLU A 326 -2.14 10.57 -11.76
C GLU A 326 -3.15 11.72 -11.74
N SER A 327 -4.02 11.74 -10.76
CA SER A 327 -5.02 12.78 -10.59
C SER A 327 -4.56 13.95 -9.71
N TRP A 328 -3.35 13.88 -9.14
CA TRP A 328 -2.75 14.90 -8.27
C TRP A 328 -3.67 15.38 -7.16
N ARG A 329 -4.33 14.47 -6.48
CA ARG A 329 -5.36 14.82 -5.49
C ARG A 329 -5.42 13.85 -4.33
N VAL A 330 -6.12 14.30 -3.29
CA VAL A 330 -6.59 13.48 -2.17
C VAL A 330 -8.11 13.54 -2.15
N GLN A 331 -8.75 12.40 -1.95
CA GLN A 331 -10.19 12.32 -1.72
C GLN A 331 -10.49 11.80 -0.32
N LYS A 332 -11.55 12.34 0.28
CA LYS A 332 -12.17 11.83 1.52
C LYS A 332 -13.49 11.19 1.16
N LEU A 333 -13.62 9.91 1.44
CA LEU A 333 -14.78 9.10 1.11
C LEU A 333 -15.56 8.78 2.37
N LEU A 334 -16.87 8.98 2.32
CA LEU A 334 -17.79 8.66 3.41
C LEU A 334 -18.56 7.40 3.00
N LEU A 335 -18.20 6.25 3.55
CA LEU A 335 -18.87 5.00 3.27
C LEU A 335 -20.23 4.97 3.94
N LYS A 336 -21.25 4.54 3.19
CA LYS A 336 -22.63 4.42 3.71
C LYS A 336 -22.86 3.01 4.26
N PRO A 337 -23.65 2.85 5.31
CA PRO A 337 -24.05 1.53 5.79
C PRO A 337 -24.69 0.74 4.67
N GLN A 338 -24.26 -0.50 4.47
CA GLN A 338 -25.00 -1.41 3.60
C GLN A 338 -26.34 -1.72 4.26
N ALA A 339 -27.42 -1.62 3.50
CA ALA A 339 -28.72 -2.09 3.99
C ALA A 339 -28.58 -3.58 4.36
N ALA A 340 -28.93 -3.91 5.58
CA ALA A 340 -28.96 -5.33 6.01
C ALA A 340 -29.81 -6.08 4.98
N LYS A 341 -29.26 -7.11 4.34
CA LYS A 341 -30.05 -8.03 3.54
C LYS A 341 -31.13 -8.61 4.48
N THR A 342 -32.32 -8.09 4.40
CA THR A 342 -33.48 -8.78 4.99
C THR A 342 -33.51 -10.15 4.31
N SER A 343 -33.20 -11.19 5.05
CA SER A 343 -33.45 -12.56 4.63
C SER A 343 -34.95 -12.65 4.40
N ALA A 344 -35.36 -12.49 3.14
CA ALA A 344 -36.69 -12.86 2.73
C ALA A 344 -36.81 -14.36 2.98
N GLY A 345 -37.48 -14.71 4.09
CA GLY A 345 -37.87 -16.07 4.34
C GLY A 345 -38.71 -16.60 3.19
N LYS A 346 -38.32 -17.76 2.73
CA LYS A 346 -39.21 -18.70 2.07
C LYS A 346 -39.12 -20.00 2.85
#